data_0ee69e8473f8cb16d5d010eade59a2cb
#
_entry.id   0ee69e8473f8cb16d5d010eade59a2cb
#
_cell.length_a   1.000
_cell.length_b   1.000
_cell.length_c   1.000
_cell.angle_alpha   90.00
_cell.angle_beta   90.00
_cell.angle_gamma   90.00
#
_symmetry.space_group_name_H-M   'P 1'
#
loop_
_entity.id
_entity.type
_entity.pdbx_description
1 polymer ?
#
loop_
_entity_poly.entity_id
_entity_poly.type
_entity_poly.pdbx_seq_one_letter_code
_entity_poly.pdbx_strand_id
1 'polypeptide(L)'
;MTSHAQLIPDHETSSLPTRIKQLAREAGFELCGIAPVREFAELRAFPGWISAGRHGAMKYMEARDEAGELKRASLARVAPWTRSVIVCAINYNTAQLYSTQTKDPSHGWISRYAWSREDYHEAVMRRLRAVESKLSDLLEPRDDNRAPPDGSLQTRCYVDTGPLVERVFAKYAGVGWIGKNTCIINQKLGSWLFLGVILTSIELADCSSVDPPAYDLPAPDRCGTCTRCIAACPTQAIVAPGELDARLCISYLTIEKRGEIPEELRTGLGRHVFGCDICQDVCPWNRRAPVTAAEEFQPREALVNPALQWLAEMTPEEFRSRFRGSPVRRAKLSGLRRNAVIAMGNSADEKFLPTLKRLAEDADPIVADHAKWALEQLQSRSQ
;
A
#
# COMPACT_ATOMS: atom_id res chain seq x y z
N MET A 1 -31.68 51.65 -7.50
CA MET A 1 -30.24 51.48 -7.86
C MET A 1 -29.56 50.83 -6.70
N THR A 2 -29.55 49.51 -6.69
CA THR A 2 -28.91 48.66 -5.65
C THR A 2 -27.63 48.10 -6.26
N SER A 3 -26.51 48.57 -5.75
CA SER A 3 -25.15 48.11 -6.12
C SER A 3 -24.93 46.67 -5.62
N HIS A 4 -24.76 45.74 -6.53
CA HIS A 4 -24.22 44.42 -6.22
C HIS A 4 -22.71 44.52 -6.05
N ALA A 5 -22.24 44.54 -4.81
CA ALA A 5 -20.84 44.31 -4.51
C ALA A 5 -20.54 42.84 -4.78
N GLN A 6 -19.81 42.54 -5.84
CA GLN A 6 -19.17 41.25 -6.06
C GLN A 6 -18.12 41.03 -4.97
N LEU A 7 -18.36 40.06 -4.10
CA LEU A 7 -17.35 39.53 -3.20
C LEU A 7 -16.26 38.85 -4.05
N ILE A 8 -15.13 39.50 -4.20
CA ILE A 8 -13.88 38.90 -4.67
C ILE A 8 -13.43 38.00 -3.55
N PRO A 9 -13.21 36.68 -3.79
CA PRO A 9 -12.70 35.78 -2.73
C PRO A 9 -11.25 36.20 -2.37
N ASP A 10 -11.04 36.52 -1.09
CA ASP A 10 -9.75 36.81 -0.48
C ASP A 10 -8.77 35.63 -0.68
N HIS A 11 -7.93 35.67 -1.70
CA HIS A 11 -6.86 34.71 -1.97
C HIS A 11 -5.56 34.99 -1.20
N GLU A 12 -5.48 36.08 -0.43
CA GLU A 12 -4.20 36.57 0.13
C GLU A 12 -3.92 36.20 1.60
N THR A 13 -4.82 35.53 2.33
CA THR A 13 -4.65 35.33 3.79
C THR A 13 -4.59 33.87 4.25
N SER A 14 -4.61 32.88 3.35
CA SER A 14 -4.54 31.48 3.82
C SER A 14 -3.10 31.04 4.15
N SER A 15 -2.91 30.42 5.33
CA SER A 15 -1.59 29.90 5.76
C SER A 15 -1.00 28.91 4.76
N LEU A 16 0.34 28.81 4.70
CA LEU A 16 1.03 27.88 3.79
C LEU A 16 0.55 26.41 3.96
N PRO A 17 0.35 25.87 5.17
CA PRO A 17 -0.25 24.54 5.35
C PRO A 17 -1.64 24.41 4.68
N THR A 18 -2.50 25.42 4.79
CA THR A 18 -3.81 25.41 4.16
C THR A 18 -3.70 25.41 2.63
N ARG A 19 -2.77 26.18 2.08
CA ARG A 19 -2.48 26.20 0.63
C ARG A 19 -1.99 24.85 0.14
N ILE A 20 -1.06 24.21 0.86
CA ILE A 20 -0.56 22.86 0.54
C ILE A 20 -1.72 21.86 0.47
N LYS A 21 -2.61 21.86 1.47
CA LYS A 21 -3.77 20.97 1.49
C LYS A 21 -4.73 21.25 0.34
N GLN A 22 -4.85 22.49 -0.09
CA GLN A 22 -5.62 22.87 -1.26
C GLN A 22 -4.97 22.34 -2.55
N LEU A 23 -3.66 22.52 -2.74
CA LEU A 23 -2.91 21.98 -3.89
C LEU A 23 -3.04 20.46 -3.99
N ALA A 24 -2.99 19.76 -2.87
CA ALA A 24 -3.19 18.31 -2.84
C ALA A 24 -4.61 17.93 -3.32
N ARG A 25 -5.66 18.65 -2.87
CA ARG A 25 -7.03 18.42 -3.35
C ARG A 25 -7.17 18.69 -4.84
N GLU A 26 -6.57 19.79 -5.35
CA GLU A 26 -6.56 20.13 -6.77
C GLU A 26 -5.82 19.06 -7.61
N ALA A 27 -4.79 18.41 -7.03
CA ALA A 27 -4.12 17.27 -7.64
C ALA A 27 -4.92 15.95 -7.52
N GLY A 28 -6.10 15.99 -6.88
CA GLY A 28 -7.04 14.87 -6.77
C GLY A 28 -6.75 13.91 -5.60
N PHE A 29 -6.05 14.36 -4.56
CA PHE A 29 -5.97 13.62 -3.31
C PHE A 29 -7.18 13.91 -2.41
N GLU A 30 -7.77 12.90 -1.80
CA GLU A 30 -8.86 13.07 -0.85
C GLU A 30 -8.39 13.54 0.53
N LEU A 31 -7.16 13.18 0.91
CA LEU A 31 -6.58 13.55 2.19
C LEU A 31 -5.18 14.12 1.98
N CYS A 32 -4.88 15.15 2.75
CA CYS A 32 -3.54 15.70 2.87
C CYS A 32 -3.32 16.20 4.30
N GLY A 33 -2.20 15.83 4.87
CA GLY A 33 -1.76 16.29 6.17
C GLY A 33 -0.27 16.51 6.24
N ILE A 34 0.20 17.14 7.31
CA ILE A 34 1.59 17.51 7.50
C ILE A 34 2.08 16.94 8.81
N ALA A 35 3.16 16.15 8.75
CA ALA A 35 3.81 15.56 9.91
C ALA A 35 5.17 16.21 10.17
N PRO A 36 5.57 16.34 11.45
CA PRO A 36 6.92 16.76 11.83
C PRO A 36 7.95 15.67 11.52
N VAL A 37 9.21 16.06 11.39
CA VAL A 37 10.34 15.13 11.38
C VAL A 37 10.89 15.00 12.79
N ARG A 38 10.50 13.91 13.45
CA ARG A 38 10.97 13.56 14.81
C ARG A 38 10.99 12.05 15.00
N GLU A 39 11.50 11.61 16.12
CA GLU A 39 11.43 10.20 16.53
C GLU A 39 10.01 9.83 16.98
N PHE A 40 9.45 8.81 16.35
CA PHE A 40 8.15 8.23 16.70
C PHE A 40 8.34 6.86 17.36
N ALA A 41 7.40 6.48 18.23
CA ALA A 41 7.46 5.20 18.94
C ALA A 41 7.50 4.01 17.97
N GLU A 42 6.75 4.09 16.87
CA GLU A 42 6.69 3.06 15.83
C GLU A 42 8.04 2.88 15.11
N LEU A 43 8.77 3.99 14.89
CA LEU A 43 10.09 3.93 14.26
C LEU A 43 11.14 3.34 15.23
N ARG A 44 11.01 3.59 16.54
CA ARG A 44 11.88 2.96 17.55
C ARG A 44 11.67 1.45 17.67
N ALA A 45 10.46 0.96 17.38
CA ALA A 45 10.15 -0.47 17.37
C ALA A 45 10.67 -1.20 16.13
N PHE A 46 10.93 -0.48 15.03
CA PHE A 46 11.31 -1.06 13.74
C PHE A 46 12.60 -1.92 13.79
N PRO A 47 13.70 -1.51 14.46
CA PRO A 47 14.90 -2.35 14.59
C PRO A 47 14.62 -3.70 15.26
N GLY A 48 13.78 -3.73 16.29
CA GLY A 48 13.39 -4.97 16.97
C GLY A 48 12.61 -5.92 16.04
N TRP A 49 11.73 -5.36 15.20
CA TRP A 49 10.99 -6.13 14.20
C TRP A 49 11.92 -6.75 13.14
N ILE A 50 12.94 -6.00 12.68
CA ILE A 50 13.98 -6.50 11.77
C ILE A 50 14.82 -7.59 12.46
N SER A 51 15.29 -7.35 13.69
CA SER A 51 16.12 -8.33 14.44
C SER A 51 15.39 -9.64 14.71
N ALA A 52 14.06 -9.61 14.87
CA ALA A 52 13.22 -10.80 14.97
C ALA A 52 13.02 -11.53 13.63
N GLY A 53 13.60 -11.06 12.54
CA GLY A 53 13.47 -11.63 11.20
C GLY A 53 12.07 -11.56 10.61
N ARG A 54 11.18 -10.75 11.17
CA ARG A 54 9.76 -10.69 10.77
C ARG A 54 9.51 -10.08 9.40
N HIS A 55 10.51 -9.44 8.80
CA HIS A 55 10.50 -8.93 7.43
C HIS A 55 10.68 -10.04 6.37
N GLY A 56 11.04 -11.27 6.78
CA GLY A 56 11.28 -12.39 5.87
C GLY A 56 12.41 -12.10 4.87
N ALA A 57 12.20 -12.37 3.58
CA ALA A 57 13.19 -12.17 2.53
C ALA A 57 13.24 -10.73 1.97
N MET A 58 12.56 -9.77 2.57
CA MET A 58 12.53 -8.36 2.13
C MET A 58 13.81 -7.61 2.55
N LYS A 59 14.97 -8.00 1.98
CA LYS A 59 16.28 -7.42 2.31
C LYS A 59 16.36 -5.90 2.19
N TYR A 60 15.54 -5.29 1.34
CA TYR A 60 15.46 -3.83 1.22
C TYR A 60 14.99 -3.13 2.51
N MET A 61 14.34 -3.87 3.43
CA MET A 61 13.97 -3.36 4.75
C MET A 61 15.17 -3.26 5.71
N GLU A 62 16.24 -4.05 5.45
CA GLU A 62 17.47 -4.08 6.24
C GLU A 62 18.49 -3.02 5.81
N ALA A 63 18.16 -2.20 4.80
CA ALA A 63 19.09 -1.21 4.25
C ALA A 63 19.62 -0.27 5.36
N ARG A 64 20.96 -0.18 5.44
CA ARG A 64 21.68 0.59 6.47
C ARG A 64 22.38 1.79 5.86
N ASP A 65 22.61 2.80 6.68
CA ASP A 65 23.45 3.95 6.35
C ASP A 65 24.93 3.65 6.60
N GLU A 66 25.81 4.63 6.39
CA GLU A 66 27.26 4.52 6.59
C GLU A 66 27.66 4.23 8.05
N ALA A 67 26.80 4.59 9.01
CA ALA A 67 27.00 4.31 10.44
C ALA A 67 26.50 2.91 10.84
N GLY A 68 25.98 2.12 9.88
CA GLY A 68 25.44 0.80 10.13
C GLY A 68 24.03 0.78 10.71
N GLU A 69 23.33 1.92 10.74
CA GLU A 69 21.98 2.04 11.28
C GLU A 69 20.92 1.86 10.22
N LEU A 70 19.76 1.31 10.59
CA LEU A 70 18.67 1.07 9.65
C LEU A 70 18.10 2.38 9.10
N LYS A 71 18.15 2.56 7.78
CA LYS A 71 17.68 3.78 7.11
C LYS A 71 16.22 4.12 7.45
N ARG A 72 15.34 3.11 7.50
CA ARG A 72 13.91 3.31 7.79
C ARG A 72 13.59 3.64 9.25
N ALA A 73 14.56 3.46 10.15
CA ALA A 73 14.37 3.80 11.57
C ALA A 73 14.41 5.31 11.84
N SER A 74 15.07 6.10 10.97
CA SER A 74 15.18 7.55 11.18
C SER A 74 15.23 8.28 9.84
N LEU A 75 14.21 9.07 9.55
CA LEU A 75 14.19 9.93 8.36
C LEU A 75 15.29 11.01 8.43
N ALA A 76 15.57 11.56 9.61
CA ALA A 76 16.60 12.58 9.78
C ALA A 76 18.01 12.10 9.36
N ARG A 77 18.28 10.79 9.39
CA ARG A 77 19.56 10.22 8.94
C ARG A 77 19.65 10.13 7.41
N VAL A 78 18.56 9.77 6.73
CA VAL A 78 18.57 9.55 5.26
C VAL A 78 18.27 10.81 4.47
N ALA A 79 17.62 11.78 5.11
CA ALA A 79 17.29 13.06 4.53
C ALA A 79 17.41 14.18 5.58
N PRO A 80 18.64 14.53 6.06
CA PRO A 80 18.86 15.46 7.17
C PRO A 80 18.37 16.88 6.88
N TRP A 81 18.17 17.20 5.61
CA TRP A 81 17.61 18.46 5.16
C TRP A 81 16.08 18.55 5.35
N THR A 82 15.40 17.41 5.58
CA THR A 82 13.94 17.39 5.73
C THR A 82 13.51 18.01 7.06
N ARG A 83 12.57 18.94 7.01
CA ARG A 83 11.95 19.59 8.18
C ARG A 83 10.51 19.18 8.38
N SER A 84 9.78 18.94 7.28
CA SER A 84 8.38 18.47 7.33
C SER A 84 8.12 17.40 6.31
N VAL A 85 7.10 16.58 6.56
CA VAL A 85 6.61 15.56 5.63
C VAL A 85 5.15 15.83 5.31
N ILE A 86 4.87 16.16 4.05
CA ILE A 86 3.51 16.28 3.52
C ILE A 86 3.06 14.86 3.14
N VAL A 87 1.96 14.40 3.70
CA VAL A 87 1.39 13.09 3.44
C VAL A 87 0.07 13.25 2.72
N CYS A 88 -0.01 12.67 1.53
CA CYS A 88 -1.22 12.64 0.71
C CYS A 88 -1.79 11.23 0.66
N ALA A 89 -3.11 11.10 0.62
CA ALA A 89 -3.76 9.81 0.43
C ALA A 89 -4.89 9.90 -0.59
N ILE A 90 -5.04 8.82 -1.36
CA ILE A 90 -6.07 8.68 -2.37
C ILE A 90 -6.75 7.32 -2.25
N ASN A 91 -8.08 7.33 -2.35
CA ASN A 91 -8.93 6.16 -2.24
C ASN A 91 -8.84 5.29 -3.52
N TYR A 92 -8.68 3.97 -3.34
CA TYR A 92 -8.74 3.00 -4.44
C TYR A 92 -9.88 1.98 -4.32
N ASN A 93 -10.82 2.20 -3.39
CA ASN A 93 -11.96 1.30 -3.25
C ASN A 93 -12.82 1.29 -4.52
N THR A 94 -13.38 0.15 -4.86
CA THR A 94 -14.24 -0.05 -6.03
C THR A 94 -15.58 -0.65 -5.64
N ALA A 95 -16.57 -0.58 -6.53
CA ALA A 95 -17.87 -1.19 -6.34
C ALA A 95 -17.87 -2.72 -6.46
N GLN A 96 -16.75 -3.32 -6.88
CA GLN A 96 -16.63 -4.77 -7.00
C GLN A 96 -16.75 -5.46 -5.63
N LEU A 97 -17.29 -6.67 -5.63
CA LEU A 97 -17.32 -7.53 -4.45
C LEU A 97 -15.91 -7.77 -3.89
N TYR A 98 -15.80 -8.06 -2.62
CA TYR A 98 -14.55 -8.54 -2.05
C TYR A 98 -14.14 -9.85 -2.72
N SER A 99 -12.84 -10.04 -2.97
CA SER A 99 -12.31 -11.25 -3.62
C SER A 99 -12.80 -12.52 -2.92
N THR A 100 -12.82 -12.52 -1.59
CA THR A 100 -13.27 -13.63 -0.76
C THR A 100 -14.77 -13.96 -0.88
N GLN A 101 -15.58 -13.07 -1.44
CA GLN A 101 -17.02 -13.29 -1.67
C GLN A 101 -17.31 -14.05 -2.98
N THR A 102 -16.31 -14.21 -3.85
CA THR A 102 -16.45 -14.99 -5.09
C THR A 102 -16.57 -16.47 -4.76
N LYS A 103 -17.72 -17.08 -5.07
CA LYS A 103 -18.02 -18.48 -4.74
C LYS A 103 -17.41 -19.46 -5.75
N ASP A 104 -17.24 -19.05 -7.01
CA ASP A 104 -16.71 -19.92 -8.06
C ASP A 104 -15.31 -20.41 -7.69
N PRO A 105 -15.12 -21.73 -7.45
CA PRO A 105 -13.84 -22.29 -7.02
C PRO A 105 -12.76 -22.21 -8.11
N SER A 106 -13.15 -21.95 -9.35
CA SER A 106 -12.22 -21.86 -10.48
C SER A 106 -11.45 -20.55 -10.58
N HIS A 107 -11.80 -19.55 -9.75
CA HIS A 107 -11.22 -18.23 -9.78
C HIS A 107 -10.30 -17.97 -8.58
N GLY A 108 -9.15 -17.35 -8.85
CA GLY A 108 -8.19 -16.91 -7.84
C GLY A 108 -8.51 -15.50 -7.33
N TRP A 109 -7.91 -15.13 -6.21
CA TRP A 109 -8.10 -13.83 -5.60
C TRP A 109 -6.85 -12.97 -5.76
N ILE A 110 -7.03 -11.80 -6.37
CA ILE A 110 -6.03 -10.73 -6.43
C ILE A 110 -6.50 -9.62 -5.48
N SER A 111 -5.58 -9.10 -4.67
CA SER A 111 -5.83 -7.97 -3.78
C SER A 111 -6.32 -6.74 -4.56
N ARG A 112 -7.33 -6.07 -4.04
CA ARG A 112 -8.04 -4.93 -4.65
C ARG A 112 -7.13 -3.83 -5.16
N TYR A 113 -6.03 -3.53 -4.44
CA TYR A 113 -5.09 -2.48 -4.84
C TYR A 113 -4.41 -2.76 -6.19
N ALA A 114 -4.33 -4.02 -6.60
CA ALA A 114 -3.69 -4.44 -7.84
C ALA A 114 -4.65 -4.55 -9.03
N TRP A 115 -5.93 -4.22 -8.86
CA TRP A 115 -6.92 -4.23 -9.95
C TRP A 115 -6.82 -3.01 -10.86
N SER A 116 -6.20 -1.92 -10.40
CA SER A 116 -6.15 -0.61 -11.04
C SER A 116 -5.74 -0.66 -12.51
N ARG A 117 -6.32 0.23 -13.32
CA ARG A 117 -5.98 0.40 -14.75
C ARG A 117 -4.55 0.87 -14.96
N GLU A 118 -4.03 1.65 -14.02
CA GLU A 118 -2.65 2.14 -14.01
C GLU A 118 -1.93 1.64 -12.75
N ASP A 119 -0.61 1.50 -12.82
CA ASP A 119 0.19 1.21 -11.64
C ASP A 119 0.09 2.39 -10.66
N TYR A 120 -0.34 2.10 -9.43
CA TYR A 120 -0.56 3.15 -8.43
C TYR A 120 0.70 3.95 -8.11
N HIS A 121 1.90 3.35 -8.25
CA HIS A 121 3.15 4.07 -8.06
C HIS A 121 3.27 5.24 -9.05
N GLU A 122 2.94 5.00 -10.30
CA GLU A 122 3.02 6.02 -11.36
C GLU A 122 1.89 7.06 -11.21
N ALA A 123 0.67 6.60 -10.96
CA ALA A 123 -0.49 7.47 -10.81
C ALA A 123 -0.37 8.42 -9.62
N VAL A 124 0.00 7.89 -8.44
CA VAL A 124 0.20 8.69 -7.23
C VAL A 124 1.43 9.59 -7.36
N MET A 125 2.53 9.08 -7.92
CA MET A 125 3.74 9.89 -8.15
C MET A 125 3.47 11.09 -9.07
N ARG A 126 2.72 10.90 -10.14
CA ARG A 126 2.31 12.00 -11.05
C ARG A 126 1.55 13.10 -10.30
N ARG A 127 0.63 12.72 -9.41
CA ARG A 127 -0.13 13.66 -8.58
C ARG A 127 0.75 14.37 -7.55
N LEU A 128 1.69 13.65 -6.90
CA LEU A 128 2.65 14.26 -5.97
C LEU A 128 3.52 15.31 -6.66
N ARG A 129 4.03 15.00 -7.86
CA ARG A 129 4.84 15.96 -8.64
C ARG A 129 4.04 17.20 -9.04
N ALA A 130 2.75 17.08 -9.30
CA ALA A 130 1.90 18.24 -9.56
C ALA A 130 1.76 19.13 -8.31
N VAL A 131 1.68 18.54 -7.11
CA VAL A 131 1.71 19.30 -5.84
C VAL A 131 3.07 19.92 -5.63
N GLU A 132 4.15 19.17 -5.83
CA GLU A 132 5.54 19.62 -5.67
C GLU A 132 5.85 20.83 -6.56
N SER A 133 5.50 20.76 -7.86
CA SER A 133 5.69 21.87 -8.81
C SER A 133 4.97 23.13 -8.36
N LYS A 134 3.69 23.04 -8.02
CA LYS A 134 2.90 24.19 -7.56
C LYS A 134 3.39 24.73 -6.21
N LEU A 135 3.94 23.88 -5.35
CA LEU A 135 4.56 24.30 -4.09
C LEU A 135 5.84 25.12 -4.36
N SER A 136 6.65 24.70 -5.32
CA SER A 136 7.84 25.45 -5.76
C SER A 136 7.44 26.82 -6.31
N ASP A 137 6.44 26.87 -7.18
CA ASP A 137 5.93 28.13 -7.76
C ASP A 137 5.41 29.13 -6.69
N LEU A 138 4.86 28.61 -5.57
CA LEU A 138 4.39 29.42 -4.45
C LEU A 138 5.50 30.06 -3.62
N LEU A 139 6.69 29.45 -3.64
CA LEU A 139 7.80 29.77 -2.76
C LEU A 139 8.96 30.44 -3.49
N GLU A 140 8.95 30.41 -4.83
CA GLU A 140 9.90 31.18 -5.63
C GLU A 140 9.64 32.69 -5.45
N PRO A 141 10.69 33.50 -5.21
CA PRO A 141 10.55 34.95 -5.17
C PRO A 141 10.08 35.46 -6.54
N ARG A 142 8.96 36.16 -6.57
CA ARG A 142 8.43 36.82 -7.81
C ARG A 142 9.25 38.03 -8.27
N ASP A 143 10.45 38.21 -7.76
CA ASP A 143 11.29 39.39 -8.06
C ASP A 143 12.56 38.94 -8.79
N ASP A 144 12.68 39.34 -10.07
CA ASP A 144 13.76 38.98 -11.01
C ASP A 144 15.17 39.42 -10.56
N ASN A 145 15.34 40.05 -9.40
CA ASN A 145 16.60 40.64 -8.94
C ASN A 145 17.15 40.10 -7.62
N ARG A 146 16.59 39.03 -7.05
CA ARG A 146 17.20 38.39 -5.89
C ARG A 146 17.61 36.96 -6.23
N ALA A 147 18.92 36.72 -6.27
CA ALA A 147 19.43 35.36 -6.17
C ALA A 147 18.77 34.67 -4.96
N PRO A 148 18.33 33.41 -5.06
CA PRO A 148 17.77 32.70 -3.92
C PRO A 148 18.82 32.77 -2.80
N PRO A 149 18.41 33.12 -1.56
CA PRO A 149 19.30 32.98 -0.43
C PRO A 149 19.73 31.51 -0.37
N ASP A 150 20.95 31.24 0.08
CA ASP A 150 21.51 29.91 0.32
C ASP A 150 20.51 29.07 1.16
N GLY A 151 19.64 28.34 0.47
CA GLY A 151 18.44 27.71 1.07
C GLY A 151 17.37 27.41 0.03
N SER A 152 17.75 27.01 -1.21
CA SER A 152 16.80 26.55 -2.21
C SER A 152 15.88 25.49 -1.64
N LEU A 153 14.58 25.57 -1.94
CA LEU A 153 13.59 24.56 -1.57
C LEU A 153 14.07 23.18 -2.02
N GLN A 154 14.27 22.28 -1.05
CA GLN A 154 14.51 20.87 -1.34
C GLN A 154 13.23 20.09 -1.11
N THR A 155 12.84 19.29 -2.11
CA THR A 155 11.69 18.39 -2.02
C THR A 155 12.07 17.01 -2.58
N ARG A 156 11.36 15.99 -2.12
CA ARG A 156 11.46 14.64 -2.68
C ARG A 156 10.17 13.87 -2.49
N CYS A 157 9.61 13.38 -3.60
CA CYS A 157 8.40 12.56 -3.60
C CYS A 157 8.72 11.08 -3.45
N TYR A 158 7.88 10.35 -2.69
CA TYR A 158 7.93 8.89 -2.60
C TYR A 158 6.53 8.29 -2.60
N VAL A 159 6.44 7.10 -3.19
CA VAL A 159 5.27 6.23 -3.16
C VAL A 159 5.79 4.82 -2.90
N ASP A 160 5.61 4.28 -1.70
CA ASP A 160 5.97 2.92 -1.24
C ASP A 160 7.47 2.53 -1.37
N THR A 161 8.27 3.27 -2.12
CA THR A 161 9.67 2.93 -2.42
C THR A 161 10.69 3.74 -1.62
N GLY A 162 10.24 4.65 -0.79
CA GLY A 162 11.09 5.55 0.00
C GLY A 162 11.82 4.87 1.16
N PRO A 163 12.87 5.52 1.69
CA PRO A 163 13.60 5.04 2.85
C PRO A 163 12.90 5.42 4.18
N LEU A 164 11.60 5.51 4.19
CA LEU A 164 10.77 5.88 5.34
C LEU A 164 9.62 4.88 5.51
N VAL A 165 8.97 4.93 6.68
CA VAL A 165 7.76 4.18 6.99
C VAL A 165 6.56 5.11 6.82
N GLU A 166 6.01 5.22 5.62
CA GLU A 166 4.96 6.18 5.23
C GLU A 166 3.74 6.15 6.16
N ARG A 167 3.33 4.95 6.61
CA ARG A 167 2.19 4.79 7.54
C ARG A 167 2.40 5.51 8.87
N VAL A 168 3.64 5.58 9.36
CA VAL A 168 3.94 6.33 10.60
C VAL A 168 3.70 7.81 10.36
N PHE A 169 4.26 8.37 9.28
CA PHE A 169 4.03 9.77 8.95
C PHE A 169 2.55 10.07 8.66
N ALA A 170 1.81 9.15 8.01
CA ALA A 170 0.38 9.30 7.78
C ALA A 170 -0.43 9.40 9.09
N LYS A 171 -0.05 8.64 10.12
CA LYS A 171 -0.65 8.76 11.47
C LYS A 171 -0.40 10.15 12.05
N TYR A 172 0.84 10.61 12.01
CA TYR A 172 1.24 11.89 12.61
C TYR A 172 0.88 13.11 11.75
N ALA A 173 0.48 12.90 10.50
CA ALA A 173 -0.14 13.90 9.63
C ALA A 173 -1.69 13.93 9.74
N GLY A 174 -2.28 13.19 10.66
CA GLY A 174 -3.73 13.16 10.84
C GLY A 174 -4.53 12.48 9.72
N VAL A 175 -3.86 11.83 8.75
CA VAL A 175 -4.50 11.15 7.61
C VAL A 175 -5.34 9.96 8.08
N GLY A 176 -4.86 9.23 9.09
CA GLY A 176 -5.55 8.12 9.70
C GLY A 176 -4.70 7.46 10.80
N TRP A 177 -5.27 6.55 11.56
CA TRP A 177 -4.51 5.79 12.57
C TRP A 177 -3.98 4.48 11.99
N ILE A 178 -2.93 3.96 12.60
CA ILE A 178 -2.42 2.62 12.29
C ILE A 178 -3.33 1.61 13.00
N GLY A 179 -4.10 0.85 12.21
CA GLY A 179 -4.99 -0.18 12.73
C GLY A 179 -4.24 -1.39 13.30
N LYS A 180 -4.96 -2.26 14.03
CA LYS A 180 -4.41 -3.53 14.53
C LYS A 180 -3.91 -4.45 13.40
N ASN A 181 -4.39 -4.26 12.18
CA ASN A 181 -3.91 -4.92 10.96
C ASN A 181 -2.75 -4.19 10.25
N THR A 182 -2.15 -3.20 10.91
CA THR A 182 -1.06 -2.36 10.39
C THR A 182 -1.39 -1.44 9.20
N CYS A 183 -2.63 -1.44 8.70
CA CYS A 183 -3.06 -0.51 7.67
C CYS A 183 -3.36 0.87 8.27
N ILE A 184 -3.22 1.93 7.46
CA ILE A 184 -3.79 3.24 7.80
C ILE A 184 -5.30 3.16 7.60
N ILE A 185 -6.05 3.60 8.62
CA ILE A 185 -7.50 3.63 8.61
C ILE A 185 -7.96 5.08 8.81
N ASN A 186 -8.77 5.58 7.88
CA ASN A 186 -9.44 6.86 8.00
C ASN A 186 -10.91 6.66 8.38
N GLN A 187 -11.44 7.51 9.24
CA GLN A 187 -12.82 7.37 9.74
C GLN A 187 -13.86 7.46 8.61
N LYS A 188 -13.60 8.25 7.56
CA LYS A 188 -14.54 8.47 6.45
C LYS A 188 -14.26 7.56 5.25
N LEU A 189 -12.98 7.28 4.97
CA LEU A 189 -12.55 6.58 3.76
C LEU A 189 -12.19 5.11 3.98
N GLY A 190 -12.16 4.65 5.24
CA GLY A 190 -11.69 3.30 5.56
C GLY A 190 -10.18 3.16 5.37
N SER A 191 -9.72 1.99 4.92
CA SER A 191 -8.30 1.68 4.74
C SER A 191 -7.89 1.41 3.28
N TRP A 192 -8.79 1.61 2.33
CA TRP A 192 -8.52 1.46 0.91
C TRP A 192 -7.78 2.70 0.36
N LEU A 193 -6.59 2.98 0.90
CA LEU A 193 -5.85 4.21 0.65
C LEU A 193 -4.45 3.92 0.12
N PHE A 194 -4.11 4.50 -1.03
CA PHE A 194 -2.72 4.68 -1.43
C PHE A 194 -2.15 5.91 -0.72
N LEU A 195 -0.92 5.79 -0.28
CA LEU A 195 -0.17 6.87 0.36
C LEU A 195 0.90 7.39 -0.60
N GLY A 196 1.14 8.68 -0.52
CA GLY A 196 2.27 9.32 -1.14
C GLY A 196 2.81 10.41 -0.22
N VAL A 197 4.12 10.64 -0.24
CA VAL A 197 4.75 11.63 0.63
C VAL A 197 5.63 12.57 -0.15
N ILE A 198 5.67 13.83 0.28
CA ILE A 198 6.65 14.83 -0.16
C ILE A 198 7.47 15.22 1.07
N LEU A 199 8.76 14.90 1.05
CA LEU A 199 9.72 15.44 1.99
C LEU A 199 10.03 16.89 1.60
N THR A 200 10.11 17.79 2.56
CA THR A 200 10.43 19.20 2.28
C THR A 200 11.37 19.79 3.31
N SER A 201 12.27 20.68 2.85
CA SER A 201 13.15 21.46 3.70
C SER A 201 12.44 22.61 4.42
N ILE A 202 11.15 22.83 4.13
CA ILE A 202 10.38 23.87 4.79
C ILE A 202 9.99 23.40 6.19
N GLU A 203 10.23 24.23 7.20
CA GLU A 203 9.66 24.08 8.52
C GLU A 203 8.18 24.50 8.46
N LEU A 204 7.30 23.56 8.23
CA LEU A 204 5.84 23.82 8.18
C LEU A 204 5.21 23.78 9.58
N ALA A 205 5.99 23.49 10.54
CA ALA A 205 5.61 22.94 11.81
C ALA A 205 5.84 23.82 13.01
N ASP A 206 6.68 24.78 12.94
CA ASP A 206 7.02 25.65 14.08
C ASP A 206 6.24 26.97 14.05
N CYS A 207 4.91 26.85 13.96
CA CYS A 207 4.04 27.98 14.31
C CYS A 207 3.39 27.68 15.67
N SER A 208 4.20 27.49 16.69
CA SER A 208 3.76 27.40 18.10
C SER A 208 3.05 28.69 18.58
N SER A 209 2.98 29.70 17.72
CA SER A 209 2.32 30.98 17.97
C SER A 209 1.06 31.21 17.15
N VAL A 210 0.61 30.25 16.32
CA VAL A 210 -0.59 30.39 15.50
C VAL A 210 -1.62 29.36 15.92
N ASP A 211 -2.81 29.81 16.28
CA ASP A 211 -4.00 28.98 16.52
C ASP A 211 -4.87 29.03 15.25
N PRO A 212 -5.09 27.89 14.54
CA PRO A 212 -4.72 26.50 14.86
C PRO A 212 -3.25 26.16 14.50
N PRO A 213 -2.68 25.12 15.16
CA PRO A 213 -1.30 24.71 14.94
C PRO A 213 -1.06 24.29 13.48
N ALA A 214 0.13 24.58 12.96
CA ALA A 214 0.51 24.29 11.58
C ALA A 214 0.58 22.79 11.25
N TYR A 215 0.66 21.92 12.29
CA TYR A 215 0.58 20.48 12.16
C TYR A 215 -0.83 19.95 12.26
N ASP A 216 -1.04 18.85 11.60
CA ASP A 216 -2.19 18.04 11.88
C ASP A 216 -1.96 17.19 13.15
N LEU A 217 -2.96 17.10 14.00
CA LEU A 217 -2.88 16.25 15.18
C LEU A 217 -2.88 14.78 14.76
N PRO A 218 -2.11 13.91 15.43
CA PRO A 218 -2.14 12.49 15.18
C PRO A 218 -3.57 11.95 15.26
N ALA A 219 -3.97 11.16 14.26
CA ALA A 219 -5.28 10.54 14.26
C ALA A 219 -5.41 9.58 15.46
N PRO A 220 -6.45 9.73 16.31
CA PRO A 220 -6.65 8.86 17.46
C PRO A 220 -6.99 7.44 17.02
N ASP A 221 -6.47 6.42 17.73
CA ASP A 221 -6.84 5.03 17.50
C ASP A 221 -8.33 4.81 17.79
N ARG A 222 -9.04 4.23 16.84
CA ARG A 222 -10.45 3.89 16.93
C ARG A 222 -10.72 2.41 16.74
N CYS A 223 -9.71 1.55 16.82
CA CYS A 223 -9.90 0.09 16.83
C CYS A 223 -10.57 -0.39 18.12
N GLY A 224 -10.34 0.28 19.24
CA GLY A 224 -10.93 -0.09 20.54
C GLY A 224 -10.71 -1.58 20.86
N THR A 225 -11.75 -2.26 21.28
CA THR A 225 -11.73 -3.70 21.63
C THR A 225 -11.84 -4.64 20.42
N CYS A 226 -12.07 -4.11 19.19
CA CYS A 226 -12.26 -4.93 18.00
C CYS A 226 -10.99 -5.74 17.64
N THR A 227 -11.16 -7.04 17.38
CA THR A 227 -10.08 -7.98 17.00
C THR A 227 -10.39 -8.73 15.70
N ARG A 228 -11.37 -8.28 14.90
CA ARG A 228 -11.85 -9.02 13.71
C ARG A 228 -10.74 -9.34 12.72
N CYS A 229 -9.82 -8.40 12.45
CA CYS A 229 -8.70 -8.60 11.52
C CYS A 229 -7.71 -9.65 12.03
N ILE A 230 -7.50 -9.74 13.36
CA ILE A 230 -6.64 -10.74 13.99
C ILE A 230 -7.28 -12.12 13.87
N ALA A 231 -8.55 -12.24 14.27
CA ALA A 231 -9.29 -13.50 14.24
C ALA A 231 -9.52 -14.04 12.82
N ALA A 232 -9.64 -13.16 11.81
CA ALA A 232 -9.88 -13.56 10.43
C ALA A 232 -8.63 -13.95 9.66
N CYS A 233 -7.42 -13.69 10.18
CA CYS A 233 -6.17 -13.99 9.47
C CYS A 233 -5.92 -15.50 9.46
N PRO A 234 -5.99 -16.18 8.28
CA PRO A 234 -5.91 -17.65 8.23
C PRO A 234 -4.55 -18.20 8.65
N THR A 235 -3.51 -17.41 8.47
CA THR A 235 -2.11 -17.75 8.77
C THR A 235 -1.62 -17.11 10.07
N GLN A 236 -2.50 -16.46 10.83
CA GLN A 236 -2.18 -15.79 12.10
C GLN A 236 -1.00 -14.80 12.00
N ALA A 237 -0.85 -14.14 10.85
CA ALA A 237 0.25 -13.22 10.60
C ALA A 237 0.23 -11.96 11.49
N ILE A 238 -0.94 -11.56 12.02
CA ILE A 238 -1.07 -10.45 12.97
C ILE A 238 -0.84 -11.03 14.37
N VAL A 239 0.42 -11.00 14.80
CA VAL A 239 0.88 -11.68 16.04
C VAL A 239 0.50 -10.91 17.31
N ALA A 240 0.28 -9.60 17.19
CA ALA A 240 -0.26 -8.73 18.22
C ALA A 240 -0.95 -7.51 17.59
N PRO A 241 -1.79 -6.77 18.30
CA PRO A 241 -2.38 -5.53 17.79
C PRO A 241 -1.32 -4.56 17.23
N GLY A 242 -1.36 -4.30 15.91
CA GLY A 242 -0.40 -3.42 15.24
C GLY A 242 0.96 -4.08 14.94
N GLU A 243 1.10 -5.38 15.15
CA GLU A 243 2.34 -6.12 14.92
C GLU A 243 2.12 -7.29 13.95
N LEU A 244 2.87 -7.29 12.84
CA LEU A 244 2.75 -8.26 11.76
C LEU A 244 4.06 -9.06 11.63
N ASP A 245 3.96 -10.38 11.55
CA ASP A 245 5.03 -11.24 11.03
C ASP A 245 4.81 -11.43 9.52
N ALA A 246 5.64 -10.77 8.71
CA ALA A 246 5.48 -10.86 7.25
C ALA A 246 5.68 -12.28 6.74
N ARG A 247 6.49 -13.10 7.40
CA ARG A 247 6.74 -14.50 7.00
C ARG A 247 5.47 -15.34 6.94
N LEU A 248 4.47 -14.98 7.74
CA LEU A 248 3.16 -15.63 7.80
C LEU A 248 2.11 -14.91 6.92
N CYS A 249 2.36 -13.67 6.51
CA CYS A 249 1.36 -12.86 5.80
C CYS A 249 1.17 -13.35 4.35
N ILE A 250 -0.07 -13.63 3.97
CA ILE A 250 -0.44 -14.07 2.61
C ILE A 250 0.04 -13.05 1.56
N SER A 251 -0.03 -11.74 1.84
CA SER A 251 0.51 -10.72 0.93
C SER A 251 2.00 -10.93 0.68
N TYR A 252 2.80 -11.12 1.74
CA TYR A 252 4.23 -11.40 1.58
C TYR A 252 4.48 -12.71 0.83
N LEU A 253 3.78 -13.78 1.20
CA LEU A 253 3.96 -15.11 0.60
C LEU A 253 3.65 -15.11 -0.90
N THR A 254 2.65 -14.36 -1.32
CA THR A 254 2.21 -14.32 -2.73
C THR A 254 2.91 -13.26 -3.58
N ILE A 255 3.52 -12.23 -2.97
CA ILE A 255 4.16 -11.11 -3.67
C ILE A 255 5.69 -11.16 -3.59
N GLU A 256 6.24 -11.32 -2.35
CA GLU A 256 7.66 -11.11 -2.07
C GLU A 256 8.45 -12.41 -1.97
N LYS A 257 7.84 -13.45 -1.41
CA LYS A 257 8.48 -14.75 -1.19
C LYS A 257 8.87 -15.37 -2.53
N ARG A 258 10.14 -15.64 -2.71
CA ARG A 258 10.69 -16.41 -3.84
C ARG A 258 10.87 -17.87 -3.44
N GLY A 259 10.86 -18.76 -4.45
CA GLY A 259 10.99 -20.19 -4.20
C GLY A 259 9.74 -20.80 -3.55
N GLU A 260 9.95 -21.84 -2.79
CA GLU A 260 8.88 -22.63 -2.17
C GLU A 260 8.14 -21.88 -1.06
N ILE A 261 6.84 -22.14 -0.96
CA ILE A 261 6.02 -21.76 0.20
C ILE A 261 6.01 -22.98 1.14
N PRO A 262 6.31 -22.77 2.45
CA PRO A 262 6.24 -23.85 3.44
C PRO A 262 4.90 -24.56 3.40
N GLU A 263 4.91 -25.89 3.47
CA GLU A 263 3.71 -26.70 3.25
C GLU A 263 2.60 -26.38 4.25
N GLU A 264 2.98 -26.16 5.51
CA GLU A 264 2.07 -25.78 6.59
C GLU A 264 1.32 -24.46 6.35
N LEU A 265 1.81 -23.62 5.46
CA LEU A 265 1.16 -22.34 5.11
C LEU A 265 0.30 -22.44 3.84
N ARG A 266 0.51 -23.47 2.98
CA ARG A 266 -0.14 -23.56 1.66
C ARG A 266 -1.67 -23.59 1.76
N THR A 267 -2.22 -24.36 2.68
CA THR A 267 -3.67 -24.42 2.91
C THR A 267 -4.24 -23.05 3.36
N GLY A 268 -3.51 -22.34 4.24
CA GLY A 268 -3.90 -21.02 4.73
C GLY A 268 -3.95 -19.94 3.67
N LEU A 269 -3.29 -20.11 2.52
CA LEU A 269 -3.36 -19.16 1.40
C LEU A 269 -4.75 -19.15 0.75
N GLY A 270 -5.57 -20.20 0.92
CA GLY A 270 -6.85 -20.28 0.22
C GLY A 270 -6.67 -20.11 -1.30
N ARG A 271 -7.44 -19.25 -1.90
CA ARG A 271 -7.36 -18.96 -3.35
C ARG A 271 -6.62 -17.66 -3.69
N HIS A 272 -5.81 -17.12 -2.76
CA HIS A 272 -5.01 -15.91 -3.02
C HIS A 272 -3.87 -16.20 -3.97
N VAL A 273 -3.86 -15.51 -5.09
CA VAL A 273 -2.80 -15.60 -6.11
C VAL A 273 -1.87 -14.38 -6.08
N PHE A 274 -2.35 -13.24 -5.55
CA PHE A 274 -1.55 -12.02 -5.41
C PHE A 274 -2.14 -11.10 -4.33
N GLY A 275 -1.40 -10.88 -3.24
CA GLY A 275 -1.86 -10.05 -2.13
C GLY A 275 -2.98 -10.71 -1.30
N CYS A 276 -3.48 -9.97 -0.31
CA CYS A 276 -4.55 -10.43 0.57
C CYS A 276 -5.24 -9.24 1.22
N ASP A 277 -6.58 -9.22 1.14
CA ASP A 277 -7.40 -8.14 1.68
C ASP A 277 -8.22 -8.58 2.92
N ILE A 278 -8.09 -9.82 3.40
CA ILE A 278 -8.96 -10.37 4.46
C ILE A 278 -9.05 -9.45 5.67
N CYS A 279 -7.93 -8.95 6.16
CA CYS A 279 -7.91 -8.07 7.33
C CYS A 279 -8.57 -6.70 7.08
N GLN A 280 -8.65 -6.25 5.82
CA GLN A 280 -9.37 -5.05 5.40
C GLN A 280 -10.85 -5.35 5.13
N ASP A 281 -11.18 -6.50 4.51
CA ASP A 281 -12.54 -6.93 4.22
C ASP A 281 -13.40 -7.04 5.49
N VAL A 282 -12.83 -7.57 6.57
CA VAL A 282 -13.54 -7.73 7.84
C VAL A 282 -13.56 -6.47 8.71
N CYS A 283 -12.83 -5.43 8.31
CA CYS A 283 -12.70 -4.19 9.09
C CYS A 283 -14.03 -3.41 9.05
N PRO A 284 -14.61 -3.07 10.22
CA PRO A 284 -15.86 -2.31 10.26
C PRO A 284 -15.79 -0.96 9.56
N TRP A 285 -14.61 -0.34 9.55
CA TRP A 285 -14.37 0.96 8.91
C TRP A 285 -14.45 0.93 7.40
N ASN A 286 -14.29 -0.26 6.77
CA ASN A 286 -14.40 -0.42 5.32
C ASN A 286 -15.84 -0.67 4.83
N ARG A 287 -16.79 -0.98 5.72
CA ARG A 287 -18.18 -1.30 5.33
C ARG A 287 -18.90 -0.18 4.60
N ARG A 288 -18.51 1.06 4.85
CA ARG A 288 -19.11 2.28 4.27
C ARG A 288 -18.06 3.14 3.58
N ALA A 289 -16.91 2.57 3.28
CA ALA A 289 -15.87 3.28 2.53
C ALA A 289 -16.42 3.64 1.14
N PRO A 290 -16.31 4.91 0.71
CA PRO A 290 -16.80 5.33 -0.59
C PRO A 290 -16.02 4.64 -1.70
N VAL A 291 -16.63 4.53 -2.88
CA VAL A 291 -15.97 4.10 -4.12
C VAL A 291 -15.15 5.26 -4.65
N THR A 292 -13.96 4.96 -5.19
CA THR A 292 -13.09 5.98 -5.80
C THR A 292 -13.72 6.56 -7.07
N ALA A 293 -13.55 7.86 -7.26
CA ALA A 293 -13.87 8.55 -8.52
C ALA A 293 -12.69 8.60 -9.50
N ALA A 294 -11.48 8.16 -9.07
CA ALA A 294 -10.28 8.22 -9.90
C ALA A 294 -10.32 7.13 -10.98
N GLU A 295 -10.31 7.53 -12.25
CA GLU A 295 -10.40 6.63 -13.41
C GLU A 295 -9.23 5.64 -13.49
N GLU A 296 -8.02 6.06 -13.13
CA GLU A 296 -6.83 5.21 -13.13
C GLU A 296 -6.92 4.06 -12.12
N PHE A 297 -7.75 4.19 -11.08
CA PHE A 297 -7.94 3.14 -10.06
C PHE A 297 -9.21 2.30 -10.30
N GLN A 298 -9.94 2.57 -11.36
CA GLN A 298 -11.01 1.66 -11.78
C GLN A 298 -10.44 0.28 -12.14
N PRO A 299 -11.16 -0.82 -11.83
CA PRO A 299 -10.63 -2.16 -12.01
C PRO A 299 -10.45 -2.53 -13.48
N ARG A 300 -9.35 -3.21 -13.80
CA ARG A 300 -9.24 -4.03 -15.00
C ARG A 300 -10.03 -5.31 -14.78
N GLU A 301 -11.07 -5.53 -15.55
CA GLU A 301 -11.95 -6.69 -15.40
C GLU A 301 -11.16 -8.02 -15.34
N ALA A 302 -10.16 -8.18 -16.20
CA ALA A 302 -9.30 -9.37 -16.24
C ALA A 302 -8.47 -9.62 -14.94
N LEU A 303 -8.38 -8.64 -14.01
CA LEU A 303 -7.69 -8.79 -12.75
C LEU A 303 -8.64 -8.99 -11.56
N VAL A 304 -9.94 -8.81 -11.78
CA VAL A 304 -10.95 -9.08 -10.75
C VAL A 304 -11.25 -10.57 -10.75
N ASN A 305 -10.65 -11.27 -9.81
CA ASN A 305 -10.84 -12.74 -9.65
C ASN A 305 -10.62 -13.53 -10.94
N PRO A 306 -9.40 -13.58 -11.50
CA PRO A 306 -9.08 -14.26 -12.75
C PRO A 306 -9.17 -15.80 -12.62
N ALA A 307 -9.39 -16.47 -13.74
CA ALA A 307 -9.38 -17.93 -13.81
C ALA A 307 -8.02 -18.50 -13.37
N LEU A 308 -8.02 -19.46 -12.45
CA LEU A 308 -6.82 -20.09 -11.93
C LEU A 308 -6.03 -20.82 -13.02
N GLN A 309 -6.72 -21.49 -13.94
CA GLN A 309 -6.07 -22.21 -15.03
C GLN A 309 -5.28 -21.27 -15.93
N TRP A 310 -5.84 -20.13 -16.31
CA TRP A 310 -5.14 -19.12 -17.09
C TRP A 310 -3.87 -18.63 -16.41
N LEU A 311 -3.91 -18.38 -15.10
CA LEU A 311 -2.74 -17.93 -14.34
C LEU A 311 -1.68 -19.02 -14.23
N ALA A 312 -2.07 -20.27 -13.99
CA ALA A 312 -1.17 -21.41 -13.82
C ALA A 312 -0.43 -21.79 -15.11
N GLU A 313 -1.08 -21.62 -16.27
CA GLU A 313 -0.57 -21.98 -17.59
C GLU A 313 0.02 -20.79 -18.36
N MET A 314 0.07 -19.61 -17.73
CA MET A 314 0.50 -18.36 -18.37
C MET A 314 1.92 -18.44 -18.91
N THR A 315 2.07 -17.98 -20.17
CA THR A 315 3.39 -17.89 -20.83
C THR A 315 4.16 -16.62 -20.39
N PRO A 316 5.49 -16.58 -20.60
CA PRO A 316 6.27 -15.38 -20.35
C PRO A 316 5.80 -14.15 -21.16
N GLU A 317 5.35 -14.37 -22.40
CA GLU A 317 4.85 -13.34 -23.31
C GLU A 317 3.54 -12.73 -22.77
N GLU A 318 2.60 -13.60 -22.37
CA GLU A 318 1.34 -13.19 -21.76
C GLU A 318 1.56 -12.44 -20.45
N PHE A 319 2.46 -12.93 -19.60
CA PHE A 319 2.79 -12.27 -18.35
C PHE A 319 3.33 -10.85 -18.58
N ARG A 320 4.26 -10.69 -19.54
CA ARG A 320 4.83 -9.38 -19.87
C ARG A 320 3.78 -8.43 -20.42
N SER A 321 2.90 -8.90 -21.29
CA SER A 321 1.88 -8.07 -21.94
C SER A 321 0.73 -7.73 -21.01
N ARG A 322 0.16 -8.72 -20.30
CA ARG A 322 -1.05 -8.56 -19.46
C ARG A 322 -0.79 -7.75 -18.20
N PHE A 323 0.40 -7.89 -17.60
CA PHE A 323 0.76 -7.18 -16.37
C PHE A 323 1.69 -5.99 -16.60
N ARG A 324 1.82 -5.49 -17.83
CA ARG A 324 2.53 -4.25 -18.11
C ARG A 324 1.85 -3.10 -17.34
N GLY A 325 2.65 -2.31 -16.58
CA GLY A 325 2.11 -1.24 -15.72
C GLY A 325 1.14 -1.76 -14.67
N SER A 326 1.47 -2.88 -14.03
CA SER A 326 0.69 -3.47 -12.93
C SER A 326 1.62 -3.95 -11.82
N PRO A 327 1.26 -3.74 -10.55
CA PRO A 327 2.03 -4.23 -9.41
C PRO A 327 2.12 -5.77 -9.36
N VAL A 328 1.24 -6.50 -10.06
CA VAL A 328 1.26 -7.97 -10.16
C VAL A 328 2.60 -8.50 -10.67
N ARG A 329 3.33 -7.72 -11.49
CA ARG A 329 4.68 -8.09 -11.97
C ARG A 329 5.68 -8.37 -10.84
N ARG A 330 5.44 -7.84 -9.64
CA ARG A 330 6.33 -8.06 -8.49
C ARG A 330 6.41 -9.52 -8.09
N ALA A 331 5.33 -10.29 -8.22
CA ALA A 331 5.33 -11.73 -7.94
C ALA A 331 6.27 -12.53 -8.87
N LYS A 332 6.61 -11.99 -10.04
CA LYS A 332 7.26 -12.71 -11.16
C LYS A 332 6.35 -13.83 -11.69
N LEU A 333 6.65 -14.33 -12.89
CA LEU A 333 5.85 -15.38 -13.53
C LEU A 333 5.82 -16.68 -12.68
N SER A 334 7.00 -17.16 -12.26
CA SER A 334 7.11 -18.37 -11.46
C SER A 334 6.30 -18.28 -10.16
N GLY A 335 6.38 -17.15 -9.44
CA GLY A 335 5.62 -16.92 -8.21
C GLY A 335 4.11 -16.86 -8.45
N LEU A 336 3.65 -16.22 -9.54
CA LEU A 336 2.24 -16.12 -9.86
C LEU A 336 1.66 -17.50 -10.24
N ARG A 337 2.37 -18.30 -11.08
CA ARG A 337 1.99 -19.66 -11.45
C ARG A 337 1.96 -20.57 -10.23
N ARG A 338 3.01 -20.53 -9.37
CA ARG A 338 3.05 -21.24 -8.08
C ARG A 338 1.82 -20.93 -7.24
N ASN A 339 1.47 -19.67 -7.07
CA ASN A 339 0.32 -19.25 -6.26
C ASN A 339 -1.01 -19.76 -6.86
N ALA A 340 -1.14 -19.73 -8.19
CA ALA A 340 -2.31 -20.26 -8.87
C ALA A 340 -2.47 -21.78 -8.67
N VAL A 341 -1.37 -22.51 -8.72
CA VAL A 341 -1.34 -23.97 -8.47
C VAL A 341 -1.75 -24.30 -7.03
N ILE A 342 -1.24 -23.56 -6.04
CA ILE A 342 -1.68 -23.71 -4.64
C ILE A 342 -3.18 -23.43 -4.52
N ALA A 343 -3.66 -22.37 -5.17
CA ALA A 343 -5.07 -22.00 -5.15
C ALA A 343 -5.96 -23.08 -5.78
N MET A 344 -5.50 -23.75 -6.85
CA MET A 344 -6.19 -24.92 -7.42
C MET A 344 -6.32 -26.07 -6.41
N GLY A 345 -5.25 -26.43 -5.69
CA GLY A 345 -5.28 -27.44 -4.64
C GLY A 345 -6.26 -27.09 -3.51
N ASN A 346 -6.35 -25.79 -3.16
CA ASN A 346 -7.25 -25.29 -2.13
C ASN A 346 -8.71 -25.15 -2.59
N SER A 347 -8.98 -25.13 -3.92
CA SER A 347 -10.31 -24.91 -4.48
C SER A 347 -11.29 -26.05 -4.28
N ALA A 348 -10.80 -27.27 -4.03
CA ALA A 348 -11.55 -28.53 -3.99
C ALA A 348 -12.31 -28.82 -5.30
N ASP A 349 -11.83 -28.31 -6.44
CA ASP A 349 -12.43 -28.50 -7.76
C ASP A 349 -11.63 -29.51 -8.57
N GLU A 350 -12.15 -30.74 -8.69
CA GLU A 350 -11.48 -31.85 -9.36
C GLU A 350 -11.20 -31.60 -10.85
N LYS A 351 -11.86 -30.60 -11.46
CA LYS A 351 -11.58 -30.25 -12.86
C LYS A 351 -10.14 -29.81 -13.10
N PHE A 352 -9.41 -29.46 -12.04
CA PHE A 352 -7.98 -29.10 -12.10
C PHE A 352 -7.05 -30.29 -12.13
N LEU A 353 -7.51 -31.51 -11.85
CA LEU A 353 -6.65 -32.72 -11.83
C LEU A 353 -5.84 -32.91 -13.12
N PRO A 354 -6.41 -32.78 -14.35
CA PRO A 354 -5.60 -32.91 -15.58
C PRO A 354 -4.53 -31.83 -15.71
N THR A 355 -4.85 -30.58 -15.37
CA THR A 355 -3.90 -29.46 -15.40
C THR A 355 -2.79 -29.64 -14.37
N LEU A 356 -3.12 -30.02 -13.15
CA LEU A 356 -2.13 -30.24 -12.09
C LEU A 356 -1.20 -31.43 -12.39
N LYS A 357 -1.72 -32.53 -12.99
CA LYS A 357 -0.89 -33.65 -13.47
C LYS A 357 0.16 -33.19 -14.47
N ARG A 358 -0.21 -32.35 -15.42
CA ARG A 358 0.73 -31.79 -16.40
C ARG A 358 1.74 -30.83 -15.73
N LEU A 359 1.28 -29.96 -14.82
CA LEU A 359 2.14 -29.00 -14.12
C LEU A 359 3.06 -29.66 -13.08
N ALA A 360 2.77 -30.88 -12.63
CA ALA A 360 3.68 -31.67 -11.80
C ALA A 360 4.97 -32.07 -12.54
N GLU A 361 4.97 -32.02 -13.87
CA GLU A 361 6.13 -32.24 -14.74
C GLU A 361 6.62 -30.92 -15.40
N ASP A 362 6.24 -29.74 -14.84
CA ASP A 362 6.63 -28.44 -15.37
C ASP A 362 8.13 -28.22 -15.30
N ALA A 363 8.69 -27.53 -16.29
CA ALA A 363 10.11 -27.18 -16.35
C ALA A 363 10.55 -26.25 -15.20
N ASP A 364 9.63 -25.49 -14.62
CA ASP A 364 9.87 -24.70 -13.40
C ASP A 364 9.69 -25.59 -12.17
N PRO A 365 10.77 -25.96 -11.46
CA PRO A 365 10.71 -26.89 -10.32
C PRO A 365 9.84 -26.37 -9.18
N ILE A 366 9.69 -25.04 -9.05
CA ILE A 366 8.83 -24.44 -8.04
C ILE A 366 7.35 -24.71 -8.37
N VAL A 367 6.96 -24.56 -9.64
CA VAL A 367 5.61 -24.87 -10.09
C VAL A 367 5.32 -26.36 -9.94
N ALA A 368 6.28 -27.22 -10.37
CA ALA A 368 6.15 -28.68 -10.33
C ALA A 368 5.94 -29.19 -8.90
N ASP A 369 6.74 -28.72 -7.92
CA ASP A 369 6.61 -29.11 -6.51
C ASP A 369 5.22 -28.78 -5.95
N HIS A 370 4.77 -27.56 -6.19
CA HIS A 370 3.48 -27.13 -5.67
C HIS A 370 2.29 -27.79 -6.40
N ALA A 371 2.47 -28.22 -7.66
CA ALA A 371 1.48 -29.00 -8.37
C ALA A 371 1.33 -30.43 -7.80
N LYS A 372 2.41 -31.08 -7.39
CA LYS A 372 2.38 -32.35 -6.70
C LYS A 372 1.60 -32.25 -5.39
N TRP A 373 1.93 -31.25 -4.56
CA TRP A 373 1.17 -30.97 -3.35
C TRP A 373 -0.33 -30.73 -3.63
N ALA A 374 -0.66 -29.91 -4.65
CA ALA A 374 -2.04 -29.61 -5.01
C ALA A 374 -2.82 -30.84 -5.46
N LEU A 375 -2.17 -31.78 -6.18
CA LEU A 375 -2.75 -33.08 -6.54
C LEU A 375 -3.10 -33.91 -5.30
N GLU A 376 -2.18 -34.03 -4.34
CA GLU A 376 -2.38 -34.74 -3.08
C GLU A 376 -3.57 -34.15 -2.29
N GLN A 377 -3.64 -32.81 -2.22
CA GLN A 377 -4.76 -32.12 -1.56
C GLN A 377 -6.11 -32.42 -2.21
N LEU A 378 -6.23 -32.46 -3.54
CA LEU A 378 -7.49 -32.77 -4.21
C LEU A 378 -7.85 -34.25 -4.05
N GLN A 379 -6.88 -35.16 -4.14
CA GLN A 379 -7.12 -36.60 -4.01
C GLN A 379 -7.54 -37.02 -2.58
N SER A 380 -6.94 -36.39 -1.56
CA SER A 380 -7.29 -36.68 -0.16
C SER A 380 -8.70 -36.21 0.24
N ARG A 381 -9.27 -35.23 -0.49
CA ARG A 381 -10.64 -34.73 -0.26
C ARG A 381 -11.70 -35.52 -0.98
N SER A 382 -11.31 -36.34 -1.98
CA SER A 382 -12.21 -37.20 -2.75
C SER A 382 -12.43 -38.58 -2.13
N GLN A 383 -11.67 -38.90 -1.05
CA GLN A 383 -11.82 -40.09 -0.20
C GLN A 383 -12.64 -39.77 1.04
#